data_f022f569c37ff31d4f24bb052dd6d49f
#
_entry.id   f022f569c37ff31d4f24bb052dd6d49f
#
_cell.length_a   1.000
_cell.length_b   1.000
_cell.length_c   1.000
_cell.angle_alpha   90.00
_cell.angle_beta   90.00
_cell.angle_gamma   90.00
#
_symmetry.space_group_name_H-M   'P 1'
#
loop_
_entity.id
_entity.type
_entity.pdbx_description
1 polymer ?
#
loop_
_entity_poly.entity_id
_entity_poly.type
_entity_poly.pdbx_seq_one_letter_code
_entity_poly.pdbx_strand_id
1 'polypeptide(L)'
;MKKKKFTFWKLLLILLIIAVIAAAGLYIAVTHYVSKLNFEDTSGEDNFSIVDSLADGATGVKNILLIGVDNDYAPGMDELGNADGLMIVSINPKTRQVVLTSLMRDIRVQVPDSYKTKLTLSYHYGGTQQLIDTIEYNFGVPIDNYVLVNYISVVNIVDAVGGLTMDVTADELYWMDDKIRSVCDLVGASYEDNMLSTDQAGELELNGIQTAAFLRIRYAGNNDFERTERARRVVLGLKDKAAAMSLTELDSFANTVLPYITTDLTQTDIVSLLLRFPAMIKYDMISDRIPIEGSYWFTNDDNGSFVDIDYDANKEHLQSSIYGGELS
;
A
#
# COMPACT_ATOMS: atom_id res chain seq x y z
N MET A 1 -35.23 54.72 12.73
CA MET A 1 -34.44 53.72 11.97
C MET A 1 -34.72 52.33 12.52
N LYS A 2 -35.46 51.47 11.78
CA LYS A 2 -35.74 50.09 12.18
C LYS A 2 -34.52 49.23 11.85
N LYS A 3 -33.78 48.75 12.86
CA LYS A 3 -32.75 47.73 12.70
C LYS A 3 -33.40 46.46 12.15
N LYS A 4 -33.12 46.08 10.90
CA LYS A 4 -33.49 44.78 10.34
C LYS A 4 -32.81 43.70 11.19
N LYS A 5 -33.57 42.94 11.96
CA LYS A 5 -33.10 41.72 12.62
C LYS A 5 -32.71 40.77 11.51
N PHE A 6 -31.42 40.56 11.32
CA PHE A 6 -30.87 39.53 10.46
C PHE A 6 -31.33 38.20 11.07
N THR A 7 -32.32 37.57 10.45
CA THR A 7 -33.01 36.42 11.08
C THR A 7 -32.05 35.26 11.11
N PHE A 8 -31.78 34.71 12.29
CA PHE A 8 -30.97 33.50 12.53
C PHE A 8 -31.20 32.39 11.47
N TRP A 9 -32.43 32.21 11.04
CA TRP A 9 -32.81 31.29 9.95
C TRP A 9 -32.15 31.62 8.60
N LYS A 10 -31.88 32.87 8.26
CA LYS A 10 -31.17 33.23 7.02
C LYS A 10 -29.69 32.90 7.11
N LEU A 11 -29.09 33.03 8.27
CA LEU A 11 -27.70 32.63 8.51
C LEU A 11 -27.57 31.11 8.41
N LEU A 12 -28.48 30.38 9.01
CA LEU A 12 -28.53 28.91 8.98
C LEU A 12 -28.78 28.38 7.55
N LEU A 13 -29.59 29.04 6.77
CA LEU A 13 -29.84 28.70 5.35
C LEU A 13 -28.58 28.95 4.50
N ILE A 14 -27.86 30.05 4.74
CA ILE A 14 -26.60 30.36 4.04
C ILE A 14 -25.53 29.32 4.40
N LEU A 15 -25.40 28.93 5.67
CA LEU A 15 -24.48 27.89 6.11
C LEU A 15 -24.82 26.52 5.50
N LEU A 16 -26.12 26.20 5.40
CA LEU A 16 -26.58 24.98 4.74
C LEU A 16 -26.22 24.97 3.25
N ILE A 17 -26.45 26.10 2.55
CA ILE A 17 -26.08 26.22 1.12
C ILE A 17 -24.58 26.09 0.93
N ILE A 18 -23.76 26.71 1.79
CA ILE A 18 -22.30 26.57 1.74
C ILE A 18 -21.90 25.13 1.98
N ALA A 19 -22.51 24.43 2.95
CA ALA A 19 -22.25 23.02 3.21
C ALA A 19 -22.62 22.12 2.02
N VAL A 20 -23.76 22.39 1.37
CA VAL A 20 -24.20 21.65 0.16
C VAL A 20 -23.26 21.90 -1.02
N ILE A 21 -22.82 23.15 -1.23
CA ILE A 21 -21.85 23.50 -2.29
C ILE A 21 -20.49 22.82 -2.02
N ALA A 22 -20.02 22.84 -0.76
CA ALA A 22 -18.78 22.17 -0.36
C ALA A 22 -18.87 20.65 -0.55
N ALA A 23 -20.00 20.02 -0.19
CA ALA A 23 -20.23 18.60 -0.39
C ALA A 23 -20.32 18.24 -1.89
N ALA A 24 -20.99 19.05 -2.70
CA ALA A 24 -21.05 18.87 -4.14
C ALA A 24 -19.67 19.06 -4.81
N GLY A 25 -18.90 20.06 -4.38
CA GLY A 25 -17.53 20.27 -4.85
C GLY A 25 -16.61 19.10 -4.50
N LEU A 26 -16.71 18.58 -3.27
CA LEU A 26 -15.98 17.40 -2.84
C LEU A 26 -16.37 16.15 -3.66
N TYR A 27 -17.68 15.95 -3.88
CA TYR A 27 -18.19 14.84 -4.69
C TYR A 27 -17.65 14.90 -6.14
N ILE A 28 -17.70 16.08 -6.78
CA ILE A 28 -17.16 16.27 -8.15
C ILE A 28 -15.66 16.03 -8.18
N ALA A 29 -14.91 16.54 -7.19
CA ALA A 29 -13.48 16.31 -7.09
C ALA A 29 -13.17 14.81 -6.98
N VAL A 30 -13.86 14.12 -6.09
CA VAL A 30 -13.66 12.68 -5.87
C VAL A 30 -14.00 11.86 -7.12
N THR A 31 -15.14 12.11 -7.78
CA THR A 31 -15.52 11.40 -9.02
C THR A 31 -14.50 11.66 -10.14
N HIS A 32 -13.92 12.85 -10.20
CA HIS A 32 -12.87 13.18 -11.14
C HIS A 32 -11.60 12.36 -10.90
N TYR A 33 -11.18 12.18 -9.64
CA TYR A 33 -9.99 11.39 -9.30
C TYR A 33 -10.22 9.90 -9.51
N VAL A 34 -11.35 9.40 -9.07
CA VAL A 34 -11.70 8.00 -9.20
C VAL A 34 -11.76 7.55 -10.66
N SER A 35 -12.22 8.42 -11.58
CA SER A 35 -12.23 8.10 -13.03
C SER A 35 -10.84 7.88 -13.64
N LYS A 36 -9.77 8.17 -12.92
CA LYS A 36 -8.37 7.97 -13.36
C LYS A 36 -7.74 6.67 -12.85
N LEU A 37 -8.41 5.98 -11.94
CA LEU A 37 -7.96 4.68 -11.44
C LEU A 37 -8.24 3.59 -12.48
N ASN A 38 -7.33 2.62 -12.56
CA ASN A 38 -7.57 1.38 -13.28
C ASN A 38 -8.29 0.42 -12.33
N PHE A 39 -9.60 0.22 -12.55
CA PHE A 39 -10.40 -0.71 -11.76
C PHE A 39 -10.33 -2.10 -12.39
N GLU A 40 -9.97 -3.11 -11.61
CA GLU A 40 -10.34 -4.50 -11.89
C GLU A 40 -11.68 -4.78 -11.19
N ASP A 41 -12.69 -5.16 -11.96
CA ASP A 41 -14.00 -5.54 -11.42
C ASP A 41 -13.92 -6.97 -10.87
N THR A 42 -13.62 -7.08 -9.59
CA THR A 42 -13.64 -8.36 -8.84
C THR A 42 -14.92 -8.52 -8.02
N SER A 43 -15.82 -7.53 -8.04
CA SER A 43 -17.00 -7.51 -7.19
C SER A 43 -18.17 -8.31 -7.78
N GLY A 44 -18.51 -9.41 -7.14
CA GLY A 44 -19.90 -9.85 -7.05
C GLY A 44 -20.67 -8.80 -6.25
N GLU A 45 -21.71 -8.24 -6.86
CA GLU A 45 -22.67 -7.22 -6.41
C GLU A 45 -22.80 -7.07 -4.88
N ASP A 46 -22.08 -6.11 -4.29
CA ASP A 46 -22.45 -5.57 -2.98
C ASP A 46 -22.70 -4.07 -3.11
N ASN A 47 -23.98 -3.71 -3.16
CA ASN A 47 -24.47 -2.34 -3.10
C ASN A 47 -24.23 -1.77 -1.68
N PHE A 48 -23.00 -1.37 -1.39
CA PHE A 48 -22.65 -0.74 -0.12
C PHE A 48 -23.03 0.74 -0.15
N SER A 49 -23.86 1.19 0.78
CA SER A 49 -24.20 2.61 0.87
C SER A 49 -23.07 3.42 1.52
N ILE A 50 -22.92 4.71 1.13
CA ILE A 50 -21.93 5.63 1.76
C ILE A 50 -22.12 5.68 3.29
N VAL A 51 -23.37 5.56 3.74
CA VAL A 51 -23.74 5.58 5.17
C VAL A 51 -23.21 4.33 5.87
N ASP A 52 -23.32 3.15 5.23
CA ASP A 52 -22.85 1.87 5.78
C ASP A 52 -21.34 1.84 5.83
N SER A 53 -20.63 2.31 4.78
CA SER A 53 -19.15 2.40 4.79
C SER A 53 -18.64 3.39 5.84
N LEU A 54 -19.35 4.49 6.10
CA LEU A 54 -19.03 5.43 7.18
C LEU A 54 -19.33 4.83 8.56
N ALA A 55 -20.36 3.99 8.68
CA ALA A 55 -20.75 3.32 9.92
C ALA A 55 -19.81 2.14 10.24
N ASP A 56 -19.54 1.26 9.29
CA ASP A 56 -18.62 0.13 9.45
C ASP A 56 -17.20 0.57 9.75
N GLY A 57 -16.71 1.57 9.04
CA GLY A 57 -15.40 2.11 9.30
C GLY A 57 -15.28 2.87 10.64
N ALA A 58 -16.38 3.23 11.31
CA ALA A 58 -16.34 3.77 12.67
C ALA A 58 -16.11 2.68 13.75
N THR A 59 -16.42 1.43 13.43
CA THR A 59 -16.39 0.29 14.37
C THR A 59 -15.48 -0.86 13.93
N GLY A 60 -15.16 -0.97 12.65
CA GLY A 60 -14.40 -2.08 12.05
C GLY A 60 -12.94 -1.74 11.73
N VAL A 61 -12.11 -2.77 11.61
CA VAL A 61 -10.76 -2.68 11.05
C VAL A 61 -10.87 -2.82 9.55
N LYS A 62 -10.12 -2.00 8.78
CA LYS A 62 -10.02 -2.15 7.33
C LYS A 62 -8.63 -2.66 6.95
N ASN A 63 -8.60 -3.79 6.23
CA ASN A 63 -7.37 -4.44 5.77
C ASN A 63 -7.20 -4.23 4.26
N ILE A 64 -6.18 -3.50 3.86
CA ILE A 64 -5.85 -3.24 2.45
C ILE A 64 -4.56 -3.99 2.11
N LEU A 65 -4.60 -4.86 1.11
CA LEU A 65 -3.42 -5.57 0.64
C LEU A 65 -2.66 -4.70 -0.39
N LEU A 66 -1.44 -4.28 -0.04
CA LEU A 66 -0.51 -3.68 -1.00
C LEU A 66 0.26 -4.79 -1.71
N ILE A 67 0.19 -4.79 -3.05
CA ILE A 67 0.82 -5.78 -3.92
C ILE A 67 1.83 -5.07 -4.80
N GLY A 68 3.10 -5.37 -4.62
CA GLY A 68 4.19 -4.93 -5.49
C GLY A 68 4.57 -6.04 -6.45
N VAL A 69 4.34 -5.84 -7.76
CA VAL A 69 4.64 -6.84 -8.79
C VAL A 69 5.91 -6.49 -9.58
N ASP A 70 6.60 -7.52 -10.04
CA ASP A 70 7.85 -7.40 -10.80
C ASP A 70 7.65 -7.38 -12.32
N ASN A 71 6.42 -7.14 -12.79
CA ASN A 71 6.17 -7.00 -14.21
C ASN A 71 6.68 -5.65 -14.73
N ASP A 72 7.18 -5.65 -15.96
CA ASP A 72 7.72 -4.47 -16.64
C ASP A 72 6.65 -3.74 -17.50
N TYR A 73 5.38 -4.14 -17.39
CA TYR A 73 4.27 -3.59 -18.15
C TYR A 73 3.50 -2.53 -17.35
N ALA A 74 2.78 -1.66 -18.07
CA ALA A 74 1.85 -0.74 -17.43
C ALA A 74 0.78 -1.51 -16.64
N PRO A 75 0.26 -0.97 -15.51
CA PRO A 75 -0.81 -1.60 -14.75
C PRO A 75 -2.00 -1.97 -15.64
N GLY A 76 -2.51 -3.21 -15.52
CA GLY A 76 -3.64 -3.72 -16.31
C GLY A 76 -3.26 -4.40 -17.65
N MET A 77 -1.97 -4.64 -17.93
CA MET A 77 -1.55 -5.48 -19.06
C MET A 77 -1.47 -6.97 -18.70
N ASP A 78 -1.68 -7.83 -19.72
CA ASP A 78 -2.00 -9.28 -19.59
C ASP A 78 -0.90 -10.20 -19.01
N GLU A 79 0.32 -9.73 -18.73
CA GLU A 79 1.36 -10.57 -18.15
C GLU A 79 1.47 -10.37 -16.63
N LEU A 80 1.02 -11.39 -15.89
CA LEU A 80 1.20 -11.47 -14.45
C LEU A 80 2.67 -11.71 -14.13
N GLY A 81 3.32 -10.75 -13.45
CA GLY A 81 4.62 -10.96 -12.84
C GLY A 81 4.52 -11.78 -11.55
N ASN A 82 5.52 -11.68 -10.69
CA ASN A 82 5.47 -12.22 -9.33
C ASN A 82 5.09 -11.11 -8.35
N ALA A 83 4.29 -11.44 -7.34
CA ALA A 83 4.03 -10.53 -6.22
C ALA A 83 5.24 -10.53 -5.27
N ASP A 84 6.19 -9.67 -5.57
CA ASP A 84 7.48 -9.58 -4.88
C ASP A 84 7.43 -8.74 -3.60
N GLY A 85 6.47 -7.82 -3.50
CA GLY A 85 6.17 -7.03 -2.31
C GLY A 85 4.75 -7.30 -1.85
N LEU A 86 4.57 -7.82 -0.63
CA LEU A 86 3.26 -8.11 -0.05
C LEU A 86 3.17 -7.48 1.33
N MET A 87 2.19 -6.60 1.54
CA MET A 87 1.98 -5.93 2.82
C MET A 87 0.49 -5.73 3.09
N ILE A 88 0.03 -6.15 4.26
CA ILE A 88 -1.32 -5.81 4.74
C ILE A 88 -1.22 -4.50 5.51
N VAL A 89 -2.01 -3.50 5.11
CA VAL A 89 -2.20 -2.24 5.82
C VAL A 89 -3.52 -2.35 6.57
N SER A 90 -3.44 -2.55 7.88
CA SER A 90 -4.62 -2.70 8.74
C SER A 90 -4.89 -1.40 9.50
N ILE A 91 -6.01 -0.76 9.21
CA ILE A 91 -6.42 0.51 9.82
C ILE A 91 -7.43 0.19 10.91
N ASN A 92 -7.04 0.38 12.19
CA ASN A 92 -7.89 0.12 13.33
C ASN A 92 -8.27 1.44 14.03
N PRO A 93 -9.50 1.94 13.83
CA PRO A 93 -9.95 3.20 14.44
C PRO A 93 -10.21 3.07 15.96
N LYS A 94 -10.44 1.86 16.49
CA LYS A 94 -10.65 1.64 17.92
C LYS A 94 -9.35 1.82 18.71
N THR A 95 -8.27 1.18 18.26
CA THR A 95 -6.95 1.30 18.89
C THR A 95 -6.20 2.54 18.42
N ARG A 96 -6.67 3.22 17.37
CA ARG A 96 -5.98 4.31 16.67
C ARG A 96 -4.59 3.90 16.18
N GLN A 97 -4.53 2.75 15.55
CA GLN A 97 -3.31 2.18 15.02
C GLN A 97 -3.46 1.89 13.53
N VAL A 98 -2.35 2.02 12.80
CA VAL A 98 -2.18 1.48 11.46
C VAL A 98 -1.05 0.45 11.53
N VAL A 99 -1.37 -0.81 11.31
CA VAL A 99 -0.39 -1.90 11.32
C VAL A 99 0.05 -2.20 9.91
N LEU A 100 1.35 -2.13 9.65
CA LEU A 100 1.97 -2.48 8.37
C LEU A 100 2.61 -3.86 8.50
N THR A 101 1.88 -4.91 8.13
CA THR A 101 2.38 -6.29 8.19
C THR A 101 2.91 -6.74 6.85
N SER A 102 4.22 -6.87 6.73
CA SER A 102 4.84 -7.47 5.54
C SER A 102 4.73 -8.98 5.55
N LEU A 103 4.29 -9.57 4.45
CA LEU A 103 4.28 -11.02 4.24
C LEU A 103 5.48 -11.43 3.40
N MET A 104 6.24 -12.41 3.88
CA MET A 104 7.40 -12.91 3.15
C MET A 104 6.94 -13.72 1.94
N ARG A 105 7.41 -13.36 0.74
CA ARG A 105 6.93 -13.91 -0.54
C ARG A 105 7.18 -15.41 -0.71
N ASP A 106 8.26 -15.93 -0.08
CA ASP A 106 8.69 -17.32 -0.20
C ASP A 106 8.05 -18.25 0.85
N ILE A 107 7.09 -17.76 1.66
CA ILE A 107 6.30 -18.59 2.57
C ILE A 107 5.60 -19.68 1.75
N ARG A 108 5.73 -20.93 2.21
CA ARG A 108 5.01 -22.06 1.62
C ARG A 108 3.56 -22.02 2.06
N VAL A 109 2.65 -21.73 1.16
CA VAL A 109 1.22 -21.60 1.41
C VAL A 109 0.41 -22.70 0.73
N GLN A 110 -0.77 -22.98 1.27
CA GLN A 110 -1.79 -23.79 0.62
C GLN A 110 -2.70 -22.88 -0.22
N VAL A 111 -2.72 -23.06 -1.54
CA VAL A 111 -3.79 -22.49 -2.38
C VAL A 111 -5.08 -23.25 -2.09
N PRO A 112 -6.21 -22.57 -1.78
CA PRO A 112 -7.47 -23.23 -1.44
C PRO A 112 -7.86 -24.31 -2.46
N ASP A 113 -8.27 -25.49 -1.98
CA ASP A 113 -8.71 -26.64 -2.77
C ASP A 113 -7.73 -27.11 -3.88
N SER A 114 -6.44 -26.74 -3.78
CA SER A 114 -5.46 -26.96 -4.83
C SER A 114 -4.09 -27.42 -4.27
N TYR A 115 -3.00 -26.80 -4.68
CA TYR A 115 -1.62 -27.19 -4.39
C TYR A 115 -0.95 -26.29 -3.35
N LYS A 116 0.22 -26.72 -2.86
CA LYS A 116 1.12 -25.87 -2.06
C LYS A 116 2.16 -25.22 -2.95
N THR A 117 2.43 -23.94 -2.70
CA THR A 117 3.40 -23.16 -3.47
C THR A 117 3.98 -22.03 -2.61
N LYS A 118 4.85 -21.18 -3.18
CA LYS A 118 5.26 -19.92 -2.58
C LYS A 118 4.12 -18.89 -2.65
N LEU A 119 4.00 -18.05 -1.65
CA LEU A 119 2.96 -17.00 -1.62
C LEU A 119 3.00 -16.12 -2.87
N THR A 120 4.20 -15.72 -3.35
CA THR A 120 4.37 -14.93 -4.58
C THR A 120 3.79 -15.63 -5.81
N LEU A 121 3.88 -16.97 -5.89
CA LEU A 121 3.41 -17.74 -7.04
C LEU A 121 1.89 -17.91 -7.06
N SER A 122 1.19 -17.72 -5.93
CA SER A 122 -0.27 -17.71 -5.94
C SER A 122 -0.81 -16.56 -6.80
N TYR A 123 -0.14 -15.40 -6.79
CA TYR A 123 -0.44 -14.31 -7.72
C TYR A 123 -0.09 -14.66 -9.16
N HIS A 124 1.12 -15.18 -9.39
CA HIS A 124 1.61 -15.52 -10.73
C HIS A 124 0.67 -16.44 -11.52
N TYR A 125 0.06 -17.42 -10.83
CA TYR A 125 -0.80 -18.42 -11.49
C TYR A 125 -2.30 -18.06 -11.52
N GLY A 126 -2.78 -17.20 -10.61
CA GLY A 126 -4.21 -16.93 -10.49
C GLY A 126 -4.58 -15.49 -10.23
N GLY A 127 -3.61 -14.56 -10.36
CA GLY A 127 -3.85 -13.13 -10.21
C GLY A 127 -4.19 -12.72 -8.78
N THR A 128 -4.76 -11.53 -8.67
CA THR A 128 -5.06 -10.87 -7.40
C THR A 128 -6.04 -11.66 -6.54
N GLN A 129 -7.11 -12.20 -7.14
CA GLN A 129 -8.12 -12.93 -6.37
C GLN A 129 -7.54 -14.20 -5.74
N GLN A 130 -6.79 -15.01 -6.49
CA GLN A 130 -6.18 -16.22 -5.93
C GLN A 130 -5.16 -15.88 -4.82
N LEU A 131 -4.43 -14.76 -4.96
CA LEU A 131 -3.53 -14.30 -3.91
C LEU A 131 -4.30 -13.94 -2.64
N ILE A 132 -5.41 -13.19 -2.75
CA ILE A 132 -6.27 -12.80 -1.63
C ILE A 132 -6.83 -14.05 -0.95
N ASP A 133 -7.48 -14.94 -1.69
CA ASP A 133 -8.04 -16.20 -1.16
C ASP A 133 -6.96 -17.04 -0.44
N THR A 134 -5.73 -17.05 -0.99
CA THR A 134 -4.60 -17.76 -0.38
C THR A 134 -4.16 -17.09 0.93
N ILE A 135 -4.10 -15.75 1.00
CA ILE A 135 -3.76 -15.03 2.22
C ILE A 135 -4.81 -15.28 3.29
N GLU A 136 -6.08 -15.11 2.98
CA GLU A 136 -7.19 -15.31 3.91
C GLU A 136 -7.24 -16.74 4.46
N TYR A 137 -7.08 -17.74 3.58
CA TYR A 137 -7.06 -19.15 3.99
C TYR A 137 -5.92 -19.49 4.95
N ASN A 138 -4.69 -19.04 4.62
CA ASN A 138 -3.51 -19.40 5.38
C ASN A 138 -3.32 -18.57 6.64
N PHE A 139 -3.71 -17.30 6.64
CA PHE A 139 -3.44 -16.37 7.76
C PHE A 139 -4.69 -15.99 8.56
N GLY A 140 -5.90 -16.28 8.06
CA GLY A 140 -7.15 -16.06 8.78
C GLY A 140 -7.49 -14.58 9.02
N VAL A 141 -7.04 -13.70 8.14
CA VAL A 141 -7.34 -12.25 8.17
C VAL A 141 -8.03 -11.89 6.87
N PRO A 142 -9.26 -11.34 6.91
CA PRO A 142 -9.96 -10.89 5.71
C PRO A 142 -9.25 -9.71 5.07
N ILE A 143 -9.27 -9.65 3.73
CA ILE A 143 -8.72 -8.56 2.92
C ILE A 143 -9.90 -7.82 2.29
N ASP A 144 -10.13 -6.59 2.72
CA ASP A 144 -11.28 -5.80 2.26
C ASP A 144 -11.05 -5.19 0.86
N ASN A 145 -9.81 -4.81 0.56
CA ASN A 145 -9.44 -4.24 -0.73
C ASN A 145 -7.95 -4.47 -1.00
N TYR A 146 -7.53 -4.18 -2.24
CA TYR A 146 -6.12 -4.20 -2.60
C TYR A 146 -5.68 -2.94 -3.36
N VAL A 147 -4.37 -2.71 -3.36
CA VAL A 147 -3.68 -1.73 -4.19
C VAL A 147 -2.47 -2.42 -4.82
N LEU A 148 -2.44 -2.47 -6.14
CA LEU A 148 -1.38 -3.10 -6.92
C LEU A 148 -0.55 -2.03 -7.61
N VAL A 149 0.77 -2.15 -7.49
CA VAL A 149 1.77 -1.27 -8.11
C VAL A 149 2.93 -2.10 -8.67
N ASN A 150 3.59 -1.58 -9.69
CA ASN A 150 4.85 -2.12 -10.20
C ASN A 150 6.00 -1.11 -10.03
N TYR A 151 7.20 -1.41 -10.52
CA TYR A 151 8.34 -0.50 -10.38
C TYR A 151 8.16 0.83 -11.11
N ILE A 152 7.47 0.85 -12.27
CA ILE A 152 7.12 2.10 -12.97
C ILE A 152 6.19 2.96 -12.11
N SER A 153 5.22 2.33 -11.45
CA SER A 153 4.34 3.01 -10.48
C SER A 153 5.15 3.63 -9.33
N VAL A 154 6.09 2.87 -8.74
CA VAL A 154 6.96 3.37 -7.66
C VAL A 154 7.75 4.59 -8.12
N VAL A 155 8.37 4.54 -9.31
CA VAL A 155 9.10 5.69 -9.87
C VAL A 155 8.22 6.92 -9.92
N ASN A 156 7.03 6.82 -10.53
CA ASN A 156 6.13 7.96 -10.69
C ASN A 156 5.55 8.47 -9.35
N ILE A 157 5.23 7.57 -8.41
CA ILE A 157 4.71 7.93 -7.09
C ILE A 157 5.76 8.70 -6.29
N VAL A 158 7.01 8.22 -6.27
CA VAL A 158 8.09 8.85 -5.51
C VAL A 158 8.50 10.19 -6.12
N ASP A 159 8.59 10.29 -7.44
CA ASP A 159 8.91 11.54 -8.10
C ASP A 159 7.79 12.58 -7.90
N ALA A 160 6.52 12.16 -7.86
CA ALA A 160 5.39 13.05 -7.60
C ALA A 160 5.40 13.65 -6.18
N VAL A 161 6.04 13.00 -5.19
CA VAL A 161 6.24 13.58 -3.84
C VAL A 161 7.58 14.31 -3.70
N GLY A 162 8.35 14.43 -4.78
CA GLY A 162 9.65 15.09 -4.79
C GLY A 162 10.78 14.28 -4.16
N GLY A 163 10.71 12.94 -4.23
CA GLY A 163 11.71 12.04 -3.66
C GLY A 163 11.47 11.69 -2.19
N LEU A 164 12.25 10.73 -1.68
CA LEU A 164 12.19 10.25 -0.30
C LEU A 164 13.55 10.35 0.39
N THR A 165 13.55 10.86 1.61
CA THR A 165 14.73 10.78 2.49
C THR A 165 14.82 9.39 3.09
N MET A 166 15.89 8.66 2.81
CA MET A 166 16.11 7.29 3.25
C MET A 166 17.47 7.13 3.88
N ASP A 167 17.56 6.41 4.99
CA ASP A 167 18.85 5.99 5.56
C ASP A 167 19.34 4.75 4.80
N VAL A 168 20.38 4.89 3.99
CA VAL A 168 20.91 3.84 3.11
C VAL A 168 22.25 3.36 3.64
N THR A 169 22.33 2.07 3.99
CA THR A 169 23.58 1.47 4.44
C THR A 169 24.59 1.33 3.30
N ALA A 170 25.87 1.20 3.63
CA ALA A 170 26.93 1.01 2.63
C ALA A 170 26.71 -0.28 1.80
N ASP A 171 26.18 -1.33 2.41
CA ASP A 171 25.88 -2.59 1.72
C ASP A 171 24.69 -2.42 0.76
N GLU A 172 23.63 -1.72 1.18
CA GLU A 172 22.51 -1.37 0.30
C GLU A 172 22.97 -0.51 -0.87
N LEU A 173 23.76 0.52 -0.63
CA LEU A 173 24.28 1.43 -1.65
C LEU A 173 25.13 0.69 -2.70
N TYR A 174 25.95 -0.25 -2.26
CA TYR A 174 26.75 -1.10 -3.17
C TYR A 174 25.85 -1.90 -4.14
N TRP A 175 24.75 -2.47 -3.62
CA TRP A 175 23.83 -3.26 -4.46
C TRP A 175 22.85 -2.42 -5.26
N MET A 176 22.68 -1.13 -4.93
CA MET A 176 21.78 -0.23 -5.67
C MET A 176 22.27 0.08 -7.07
N ASP A 177 23.57 0.17 -7.30
CA ASP A 177 24.13 0.63 -8.59
C ASP A 177 23.60 -0.20 -9.77
N ASP A 178 23.75 -1.53 -9.70
CA ASP A 178 23.22 -2.45 -10.71
C ASP A 178 21.69 -2.33 -10.88
N LYS A 179 20.96 -2.09 -9.79
CA LYS A 179 19.50 -1.95 -9.81
C LYS A 179 19.06 -0.60 -10.40
N ILE A 180 19.79 0.48 -10.13
CA ILE A 180 19.57 1.80 -10.78
C ILE A 180 19.68 1.65 -12.28
N ARG A 181 20.74 0.99 -12.78
CA ARG A 181 20.91 0.75 -14.23
C ARG A 181 19.70 0.00 -14.81
N SER A 182 19.30 -1.08 -14.16
CA SER A 182 18.12 -1.87 -14.59
C SER A 182 16.83 -1.08 -14.60
N VAL A 183 16.60 -0.19 -13.63
CA VAL A 183 15.40 0.67 -13.59
C VAL A 183 15.49 1.77 -14.64
N CYS A 184 16.67 2.36 -14.87
CA CYS A 184 16.86 3.32 -15.97
C CYS A 184 16.53 2.70 -17.33
N ASP A 185 16.99 1.48 -17.60
CA ASP A 185 16.66 0.75 -18.83
C ASP A 185 15.13 0.53 -18.96
N LEU A 186 14.45 0.18 -17.85
CA LEU A 186 13.00 -0.04 -17.80
C LEU A 186 12.21 1.22 -18.15
N VAL A 187 12.60 2.39 -17.64
CA VAL A 187 11.86 3.65 -17.84
C VAL A 187 12.43 4.53 -18.95
N GLY A 188 13.50 4.11 -19.61
CA GLY A 188 14.16 4.86 -20.67
C GLY A 188 14.91 6.10 -20.18
N ALA A 189 15.45 6.09 -18.97
CA ALA A 189 16.19 7.18 -18.36
C ALA A 189 17.70 7.00 -18.48
N SER A 190 18.49 8.11 -18.35
CA SER A 190 19.94 8.08 -18.31
C SER A 190 20.42 7.52 -16.95
N TYR A 191 21.32 6.55 -17.01
CA TYR A 191 21.97 6.04 -15.79
C TYR A 191 22.87 7.10 -15.14
N GLU A 192 23.61 7.87 -15.93
CA GLU A 192 24.53 8.89 -15.48
C GLU A 192 23.86 9.98 -14.63
N ASP A 193 22.59 10.26 -14.93
CA ASP A 193 21.79 11.27 -14.19
C ASP A 193 21.21 10.71 -12.88
N ASN A 194 21.22 9.39 -12.70
CA ASN A 194 20.60 8.69 -11.57
C ASN A 194 21.58 7.91 -10.69
N MET A 195 22.84 7.79 -11.10
CA MET A 195 23.86 7.07 -10.32
C MET A 195 24.10 7.73 -8.96
N LEU A 196 24.39 6.93 -7.95
CA LEU A 196 24.80 7.39 -6.62
C LEU A 196 26.29 7.16 -6.40
N SER A 197 26.92 8.04 -5.62
CA SER A 197 28.29 7.80 -5.17
C SER A 197 28.30 6.73 -4.09
N THR A 198 29.12 5.69 -4.25
CA THR A 198 29.24 4.59 -3.29
C THR A 198 29.87 4.99 -1.96
N ASP A 199 30.44 6.20 -1.87
CA ASP A 199 31.12 6.70 -0.67
C ASP A 199 30.18 7.46 0.28
N GLN A 200 28.87 7.58 -0.05
CA GLN A 200 27.91 8.43 0.63
C GLN A 200 26.77 7.64 1.29
N ALA A 201 27.08 6.55 1.98
CA ALA A 201 26.08 5.87 2.81
C ALA A 201 25.55 6.77 3.94
N GLY A 202 24.31 6.57 4.35
CA GLY A 202 23.62 7.35 5.37
C GLY A 202 22.31 7.91 4.87
N GLU A 203 21.92 9.08 5.38
CA GLU A 203 20.69 9.74 4.97
C GLU A 203 20.83 10.36 3.56
N LEU A 204 20.06 9.83 2.60
CA LEU A 204 20.07 10.22 1.20
C LEU A 204 18.65 10.62 0.73
N GLU A 205 18.60 11.64 -0.12
CA GLU A 205 17.38 11.95 -0.89
C GLU A 205 17.36 11.07 -2.15
N LEU A 206 16.46 10.08 -2.19
CA LEU A 206 16.29 9.18 -3.32
C LEU A 206 15.15 9.64 -4.22
N ASN A 207 15.39 9.76 -5.52
CA ASN A 207 14.34 9.94 -6.52
C ASN A 207 13.59 8.62 -6.79
N GLY A 208 12.61 8.64 -7.70
CA GLY A 208 11.79 7.47 -8.01
C GLY A 208 12.60 6.29 -8.52
N ILE A 209 13.56 6.52 -9.43
CA ILE A 209 14.43 5.48 -10.00
C ILE A 209 15.29 4.84 -8.89
N GLN A 210 15.91 5.66 -8.06
CA GLN A 210 16.76 5.21 -6.97
C GLN A 210 15.94 4.47 -5.90
N THR A 211 14.73 4.93 -5.60
CA THR A 211 13.81 4.23 -4.67
C THR A 211 13.33 2.89 -5.23
N ALA A 212 12.99 2.82 -6.53
CA ALA A 212 12.64 1.56 -7.17
C ALA A 212 13.83 0.58 -7.17
N ALA A 213 15.05 1.08 -7.41
CA ALA A 213 16.28 0.31 -7.31
C ALA A 213 16.53 -0.22 -5.88
N PHE A 214 16.31 0.62 -4.87
CA PHE A 214 16.40 0.26 -3.45
C PHE A 214 15.46 -0.91 -3.09
N LEU A 215 14.23 -0.92 -3.59
CA LEU A 215 13.29 -2.02 -3.41
C LEU A 215 13.70 -3.31 -4.13
N ARG A 216 14.51 -3.23 -5.20
CA ARG A 216 14.98 -4.38 -5.98
C ARG A 216 16.23 -5.06 -5.41
N ILE A 217 16.85 -4.54 -4.35
CA ILE A 217 18.00 -5.15 -3.72
C ILE A 217 17.62 -6.53 -3.17
N ARG A 218 18.43 -7.57 -3.51
CA ARG A 218 18.20 -8.95 -3.07
C ARG A 218 19.30 -9.49 -2.15
N TYR A 219 20.50 -8.90 -2.14
CA TYR A 219 21.68 -9.48 -1.53
C TYR A 219 22.28 -8.67 -0.37
N ALA A 220 21.68 -7.54 0.02
CA ALA A 220 22.09 -6.78 1.19
C ALA A 220 21.41 -7.32 2.45
N GLY A 221 22.18 -7.58 3.49
CA GLY A 221 21.70 -8.03 4.80
C GLY A 221 21.12 -9.45 4.79
N ASN A 222 20.03 -9.67 5.52
CA ASN A 222 19.34 -10.95 5.68
C ASN A 222 18.31 -11.21 4.54
N ASN A 223 18.72 -10.97 3.30
CA ASN A 223 17.96 -11.27 2.07
C ASN A 223 16.49 -10.77 2.06
N ASP A 224 15.51 -11.68 2.12
CA ASP A 224 14.09 -11.34 1.96
C ASP A 224 13.50 -10.57 3.16
N PHE A 225 14.05 -10.72 4.37
CA PHE A 225 13.62 -9.92 5.53
C PHE A 225 13.98 -8.44 5.35
N GLU A 226 15.18 -8.15 4.90
CA GLU A 226 15.62 -6.78 4.60
C GLU A 226 14.82 -6.17 3.45
N ARG A 227 14.38 -6.99 2.48
CA ARG A 227 13.55 -6.53 1.38
C ARG A 227 12.16 -6.09 1.87
N THR A 228 11.54 -6.85 2.75
CA THR A 228 10.26 -6.45 3.37
C THR A 228 10.42 -5.22 4.25
N GLU A 229 11.55 -5.05 4.93
CA GLU A 229 11.87 -3.85 5.71
C GLU A 229 12.03 -2.62 4.81
N ARG A 230 12.77 -2.73 3.70
CA ARG A 230 12.90 -1.63 2.73
C ARG A 230 11.53 -1.18 2.19
N ALA A 231 10.63 -2.11 1.89
CA ALA A 231 9.28 -1.76 1.46
C ALA A 231 8.51 -0.96 2.52
N ARG A 232 8.58 -1.36 3.80
CA ARG A 232 7.96 -0.59 4.90
C ARG A 232 8.56 0.79 5.04
N ARG A 233 9.90 0.93 4.95
CA ARG A 233 10.58 2.23 5.00
C ARG A 233 10.10 3.17 3.90
N VAL A 234 9.92 2.67 2.67
CA VAL A 234 9.36 3.46 1.55
C VAL A 234 7.92 3.89 1.83
N VAL A 235 7.06 2.98 2.31
CA VAL A 235 5.66 3.32 2.66
C VAL A 235 5.59 4.37 3.76
N LEU A 236 6.43 4.27 4.78
CA LEU A 236 6.51 5.28 5.86
C LEU A 236 7.00 6.63 5.33
N GLY A 237 8.02 6.65 4.47
CA GLY A 237 8.51 7.87 3.83
C GLY A 237 7.44 8.55 2.96
N LEU A 238 6.69 7.78 2.18
CA LEU A 238 5.56 8.29 1.39
C LEU A 238 4.46 8.89 2.28
N LYS A 239 4.12 8.22 3.39
CA LYS A 239 3.15 8.75 4.38
C LYS A 239 3.61 10.10 4.93
N ASP A 240 4.89 10.22 5.31
CA ASP A 240 5.42 11.47 5.89
C ASP A 240 5.42 12.62 4.87
N LYS A 241 5.79 12.35 3.61
CA LYS A 241 5.69 13.33 2.52
C LYS A 241 4.22 13.74 2.27
N ALA A 242 3.29 12.78 2.17
CA ALA A 242 1.87 13.07 1.97
C ALA A 242 1.25 13.87 3.13
N ALA A 243 1.65 13.59 4.38
CA ALA A 243 1.18 14.31 5.56
C ALA A 243 1.65 15.78 5.61
N ALA A 244 2.75 16.10 4.93
CA ALA A 244 3.28 17.46 4.84
C ALA A 244 2.70 18.28 3.67
N MET A 245 1.98 17.65 2.73
CA MET A 245 1.45 18.30 1.53
C MET A 245 0.29 19.24 1.85
N SER A 246 0.26 20.38 1.16
CA SER A 246 -0.93 21.22 1.04
C SER A 246 -2.01 20.55 0.18
N LEU A 247 -3.25 21.05 0.25
CA LEU A 247 -4.35 20.52 -0.58
C LEU A 247 -4.06 20.60 -2.08
N THR A 248 -3.37 21.64 -2.55
CA THR A 248 -3.00 21.81 -3.96
C THR A 248 -1.93 20.78 -4.39
N GLU A 249 -0.98 20.50 -3.51
CA GLU A 249 0.06 19.49 -3.76
C GLU A 249 -0.54 18.08 -3.75
N LEU A 250 -1.46 17.79 -2.82
CA LEU A 250 -2.22 16.53 -2.80
C LEU A 250 -3.05 16.34 -4.08
N ASP A 251 -3.66 17.42 -4.60
CA ASP A 251 -4.36 17.41 -5.88
C ASP A 251 -3.44 17.05 -7.03
N SER A 252 -2.30 17.72 -7.15
CA SER A 252 -1.30 17.43 -8.16
C SER A 252 -0.74 16.01 -8.06
N PHE A 253 -0.43 15.57 -6.84
CA PHE A 253 0.02 14.22 -6.53
C PHE A 253 -0.99 13.17 -6.98
N ALA A 254 -2.26 13.31 -6.57
CA ALA A 254 -3.31 12.38 -6.96
C ALA A 254 -3.47 12.28 -8.49
N ASN A 255 -3.49 13.42 -9.18
CA ASN A 255 -3.58 13.46 -10.64
C ASN A 255 -2.42 12.73 -11.34
N THR A 256 -1.23 12.77 -10.74
CA THR A 256 -0.03 12.14 -11.29
C THR A 256 0.01 10.64 -11.04
N VAL A 257 -0.38 10.17 -9.84
CA VAL A 257 -0.14 8.77 -9.41
C VAL A 257 -1.29 7.83 -9.69
N LEU A 258 -2.55 8.31 -9.68
CA LEU A 258 -3.71 7.44 -9.88
C LEU A 258 -3.67 6.59 -11.16
N PRO A 259 -3.16 7.07 -12.32
CA PRO A 259 -3.02 6.26 -13.53
C PRO A 259 -2.06 5.06 -13.39
N TYR A 260 -1.21 5.05 -12.38
CA TYR A 260 -0.21 4.00 -12.12
C TYR A 260 -0.63 3.01 -11.03
N ILE A 261 -1.87 3.12 -10.53
CA ILE A 261 -2.40 2.26 -9.45
C ILE A 261 -3.55 1.43 -10.01
N THR A 262 -3.53 0.12 -9.74
CA THR A 262 -4.67 -0.78 -9.95
C THR A 262 -5.28 -1.14 -8.59
N THR A 263 -6.60 -1.06 -8.46
CA THR A 263 -7.30 -1.30 -7.19
C THR A 263 -8.75 -1.68 -7.41
N ASP A 264 -9.36 -2.37 -6.45
CA ASP A 264 -10.78 -2.62 -6.31
C ASP A 264 -11.49 -1.63 -5.35
N LEU A 265 -10.74 -0.66 -4.79
CA LEU A 265 -11.32 0.39 -3.95
C LEU A 265 -12.41 1.13 -4.72
N THR A 266 -13.64 1.07 -4.23
CA THR A 266 -14.76 1.80 -4.82
C THR A 266 -14.62 3.31 -4.60
N GLN A 267 -15.41 4.12 -5.34
CA GLN A 267 -15.50 5.56 -5.09
C GLN A 267 -15.85 5.88 -3.63
N THR A 268 -16.72 5.08 -3.05
CA THR A 268 -17.16 5.21 -1.66
C THR A 268 -16.00 4.95 -0.67
N ASP A 269 -15.19 3.92 -0.93
CA ASP A 269 -14.01 3.62 -0.12
C ASP A 269 -13.02 4.77 -0.14
N ILE A 270 -12.72 5.28 -1.32
CA ILE A 270 -11.76 6.39 -1.50
C ILE A 270 -12.25 7.65 -0.76
N VAL A 271 -13.54 8.01 -0.90
CA VAL A 271 -14.12 9.13 -0.16
C VAL A 271 -14.01 8.92 1.34
N SER A 272 -14.36 7.73 1.82
CA SER A 272 -14.28 7.36 3.24
C SER A 272 -12.86 7.48 3.78
N LEU A 273 -11.87 6.97 3.04
CA LEU A 273 -10.45 7.08 3.40
C LEU A 273 -9.97 8.53 3.41
N LEU A 274 -10.33 9.34 2.41
CA LEU A 274 -9.97 10.76 2.34
C LEU A 274 -10.56 11.58 3.50
N LEU A 275 -11.83 11.35 3.85
CA LEU A 275 -12.48 12.03 4.97
C LEU A 275 -11.85 11.67 6.32
N ARG A 276 -11.32 10.45 6.46
CA ARG A 276 -10.66 9.97 7.68
C ARG A 276 -9.16 10.25 7.72
N PHE A 277 -8.55 10.57 6.59
CA PHE A 277 -7.11 10.79 6.48
C PHE A 277 -6.55 11.76 7.54
N PRO A 278 -7.18 12.93 7.83
CA PRO A 278 -6.70 13.85 8.87
C PRO A 278 -6.68 13.26 10.29
N ALA A 279 -7.49 12.23 10.55
CA ALA A 279 -7.46 11.49 11.81
C ALA A 279 -6.42 10.36 11.75
N MET A 280 -6.36 9.63 10.64
CA MET A 280 -5.47 8.47 10.45
C MET A 280 -3.99 8.83 10.47
N ILE A 281 -3.59 10.01 9.99
CA ILE A 281 -2.19 10.48 10.07
C ILE A 281 -1.68 10.64 11.51
N LYS A 282 -2.61 10.71 12.50
CA LYS A 282 -2.30 10.80 13.93
C LYS A 282 -2.31 9.44 14.64
N TYR A 283 -2.60 8.38 13.92
CA TYR A 283 -2.58 7.04 14.47
C TYR A 283 -1.13 6.55 14.62
N ASP A 284 -0.93 5.71 15.62
CA ASP A 284 0.37 5.07 15.82
C ASP A 284 0.62 4.07 14.68
N MET A 285 1.80 4.19 14.05
CA MET A 285 2.23 3.29 12.98
C MET A 285 3.03 2.14 13.58
N ILE A 286 2.53 0.92 13.39
CA ILE A 286 3.20 -0.30 13.84
C ILE A 286 3.77 -1.02 12.62
N SER A 287 5.08 -1.29 12.62
CA SER A 287 5.74 -2.13 11.63
C SER A 287 5.78 -3.57 12.11
N ASP A 288 5.24 -4.48 11.32
CA ASP A 288 5.14 -5.89 11.63
C ASP A 288 5.53 -6.77 10.44
N ARG A 289 5.76 -8.06 10.67
CA ARG A 289 6.09 -9.02 9.62
C ARG A 289 5.62 -10.43 9.93
N ILE A 290 5.30 -11.18 8.89
CA ILE A 290 5.12 -12.62 8.92
C ILE A 290 6.16 -13.23 7.97
N PRO A 291 6.95 -14.24 8.46
CA PRO A 291 6.86 -14.89 9.77
C PRO A 291 7.52 -14.09 10.90
N ILE A 292 7.01 -14.30 12.13
CA ILE A 292 7.63 -13.77 13.34
C ILE A 292 8.92 -14.52 13.69
N GLU A 293 9.78 -13.87 14.45
CA GLU A 293 11.05 -14.47 14.85
C GLU A 293 10.86 -15.78 15.64
N GLY A 294 11.65 -16.81 15.28
CA GLY A 294 11.60 -18.13 15.90
C GLY A 294 10.44 -19.04 15.45
N SER A 295 9.56 -18.58 14.54
CA SER A 295 8.41 -19.36 14.03
C SER A 295 8.57 -19.86 12.61
N TYR A 296 9.77 -19.87 12.06
CA TYR A 296 10.02 -20.25 10.67
C TYR A 296 11.32 -21.03 10.50
N TRP A 297 11.39 -21.78 9.40
CA TRP A 297 12.59 -22.51 8.98
C TRP A 297 12.66 -22.59 7.46
N PHE A 298 13.88 -22.68 6.93
CA PHE A 298 14.10 -22.80 5.49
C PHE A 298 14.12 -24.28 5.08
N THR A 299 13.40 -24.59 4.00
CA THR A 299 13.34 -25.94 3.43
C THR A 299 13.57 -25.88 1.93
N ASN A 300 14.06 -26.99 1.38
CA ASN A 300 14.24 -27.17 -0.06
C ASN A 300 13.58 -28.47 -0.48
N ASP A 301 12.88 -28.45 -1.62
CA ASP A 301 12.36 -29.64 -2.28
C ASP A 301 12.54 -29.50 -3.81
N ASP A 302 11.95 -30.43 -4.57
CA ASP A 302 12.06 -30.43 -6.03
C ASP A 302 11.45 -29.19 -6.71
N ASN A 303 10.62 -28.41 -5.98
CA ASN A 303 10.00 -27.18 -6.44
C ASN A 303 10.76 -25.92 -6.01
N GLY A 304 11.89 -26.07 -5.29
CA GLY A 304 12.78 -24.98 -4.90
C GLY A 304 12.89 -24.76 -3.39
N SER A 305 13.36 -23.55 -3.04
CA SER A 305 13.56 -23.12 -1.64
C SER A 305 12.30 -22.48 -1.11
N PHE A 306 11.88 -22.81 0.10
CA PHE A 306 10.69 -22.29 0.78
C PHE A 306 11.01 -21.80 2.18
N VAL A 307 10.13 -20.96 2.71
CA VAL A 307 10.03 -20.63 4.11
C VAL A 307 8.79 -21.33 4.67
N ASP A 308 9.00 -22.37 5.46
CA ASP A 308 7.93 -23.00 6.24
C ASP A 308 7.76 -22.27 7.56
N ILE A 309 6.53 -22.15 8.05
CA ILE A 309 6.20 -21.37 9.25
C ILE A 309 5.31 -22.15 10.21
N ASP A 310 5.36 -21.80 11.47
CA ASP A 310 4.34 -22.17 12.43
C ASP A 310 3.09 -21.30 12.19
N TYR A 311 2.09 -21.87 11.49
CA TYR A 311 0.89 -21.16 11.12
C TYR A 311 0.06 -20.68 12.30
N ASP A 312 -0.03 -21.48 13.36
CA ASP A 312 -0.85 -21.13 14.51
C ASP A 312 -0.26 -19.93 15.26
N ALA A 313 1.05 -19.96 15.51
CA ALA A 313 1.76 -18.83 16.14
C ALA A 313 1.68 -17.55 15.29
N ASN A 314 1.82 -17.67 13.97
CA ASN A 314 1.77 -16.51 13.08
C ASN A 314 0.35 -15.93 12.91
N LYS A 315 -0.69 -16.79 12.88
CA LYS A 315 -2.09 -16.35 12.89
C LYS A 315 -2.46 -15.62 14.19
N GLU A 316 -2.13 -16.19 15.32
CA GLU A 316 -2.39 -15.58 16.63
C GLU A 316 -1.71 -14.22 16.75
N HIS A 317 -0.43 -14.12 16.34
CA HIS A 317 0.31 -12.87 16.34
C HIS A 317 -0.35 -11.84 15.42
N LEU A 318 -0.65 -12.20 14.17
CA LEU A 318 -1.24 -11.30 13.17
C LEU A 318 -2.60 -10.76 13.64
N GLN A 319 -3.46 -11.63 14.15
CA GLN A 319 -4.77 -11.25 14.70
C GLN A 319 -4.62 -10.33 15.90
N SER A 320 -3.74 -10.66 16.84
CA SER A 320 -3.48 -9.82 18.02
C SER A 320 -2.93 -8.44 17.63
N SER A 321 -2.01 -8.39 16.67
CA SER A 321 -1.42 -7.13 16.17
C SER A 321 -2.49 -6.23 15.50
N ILE A 322 -3.35 -6.79 14.68
CA ILE A 322 -4.38 -6.06 13.91
C ILE A 322 -5.55 -5.63 14.81
N TYR A 323 -6.04 -6.54 15.66
CA TYR A 323 -7.30 -6.34 16.40
C TYR A 323 -7.10 -5.98 17.88
N GLY A 324 -5.86 -5.89 18.37
CA GLY A 324 -5.57 -5.48 19.74
C GLY A 324 -5.87 -6.55 20.80
N GLY A 325 -5.81 -7.82 20.44
CA GLY A 325 -6.05 -8.94 21.38
C GLY A 325 -7.52 -9.16 21.79
N GLU A 326 -8.46 -8.48 21.16
CA GLU A 326 -9.91 -8.60 21.44
C GLU A 326 -10.63 -9.67 20.59
N LEU A 327 -9.91 -10.66 20.06
CA LEU A 327 -10.54 -11.83 19.46
C LEU A 327 -10.65 -12.94 20.51
N SER A 328 -11.73 -12.93 21.27
CA SER A 328 -12.18 -14.05 22.10
C SER A 328 -13.52 -14.57 21.59
#